data_8fd454999d7c1fa2865401e66337d84e
#
_entry.id   8fd454999d7c1fa2865401e66337d84e
#
_cell.length_a   1.000
_cell.length_b   1.000
_cell.length_c   1.000
_cell.angle_alpha   90.00
_cell.angle_beta   90.00
_cell.angle_gamma   90.00
#
_symmetry.space_group_name_H-M   'P 1'
#
loop_
_entity.id
_entity.type
_entity.pdbx_description
1 polymer ?
#
loop_
_entity_poly.entity_id
_entity_poly.type
_entity_poly.pdbx_seq_one_letter_code
_entity_poly.pdbx_strand_id
1 'polypeptide(L)'
;MKQKHIYRLIFFFVMAFALGSLVGKIYSHFTSDPRSDPNSAENSQTSSASMTFQNENWGLGFQEEGKRPTGNASMEELKKYNAWYAADTDEKKIYLTFDAGYDNGNMPALLNALHKHQVHATFFVVGTLIREKPELIREIVDAGHTIGNHTMTHPDMSGISTKEAFQKQLEDVKVLYKEATGKEMTKFYRPPQGIYSVENLEMAKEMGYHTFFWSLAYVDWYQDKQPSKKEAFEKLLGRIHPGAIVLLHSTSSTNASILDELLTKWEEMGYTFGTLEELVASESA
;
A
#
# COMPACT_ATOMS: atom_id res chain seq x y z
N MET A 1 -29.25 33.27 14.87
CA MET A 1 -28.21 33.95 14.03
C MET A 1 -27.15 33.00 13.41
N LYS A 2 -26.91 31.81 13.95
CA LYS A 2 -25.87 30.88 13.40
C LYS A 2 -26.21 30.19 12.07
N GLN A 3 -27.49 29.95 11.78
CA GLN A 3 -27.90 29.20 10.56
C GLN A 3 -27.77 30.01 9.26
N LYS A 4 -27.93 31.35 9.29
CA LYS A 4 -27.82 32.20 8.11
C LYS A 4 -26.37 32.36 7.60
N HIS A 5 -25.35 32.16 8.44
CA HIS A 5 -23.96 32.23 8.03
C HIS A 5 -23.48 30.97 7.31
N ILE A 6 -24.02 29.79 7.65
CA ILE A 6 -23.66 28.52 7.01
C ILE A 6 -24.15 28.50 5.55
N TYR A 7 -25.37 28.96 5.27
CA TYR A 7 -25.87 29.03 3.89
C TYR A 7 -25.14 30.06 3.03
N ARG A 8 -24.61 31.15 3.60
CA ARG A 8 -23.77 32.10 2.87
C ARG A 8 -22.41 31.51 2.50
N LEU A 9 -21.78 30.75 3.37
CA LEU A 9 -20.50 30.06 3.08
C LEU A 9 -20.66 28.99 1.98
N ILE A 10 -21.71 28.20 2.03
CA ILE A 10 -22.00 27.17 1.01
C ILE A 10 -22.27 27.80 -0.36
N PHE A 11 -22.99 28.94 -0.39
CA PHE A 11 -23.29 29.66 -1.65
C PHE A 11 -22.01 30.23 -2.29
N PHE A 12 -21.07 30.76 -1.52
CA PHE A 12 -19.79 31.24 -2.04
C PHE A 12 -18.89 30.10 -2.57
N PHE A 13 -18.90 28.93 -1.95
CA PHE A 13 -18.15 27.76 -2.42
C PHE A 13 -18.70 27.22 -3.74
N VAL A 14 -20.00 27.15 -3.92
CA VAL A 14 -20.64 26.68 -5.16
C VAL A 14 -20.42 27.69 -6.31
N MET A 15 -20.45 28.99 -6.05
CA MET A 15 -20.14 30.02 -7.07
C MET A 15 -18.67 30.01 -7.50
N ALA A 16 -17.72 29.76 -6.59
CA ALA A 16 -16.30 29.67 -6.93
C ALA A 16 -16.00 28.45 -7.82
N PHE A 17 -16.69 27.32 -7.58
CA PHE A 17 -16.52 26.11 -8.40
C PHE A 17 -17.12 26.27 -9.81
N ALA A 18 -18.23 26.98 -9.96
CA ALA A 18 -18.86 27.24 -11.25
C ALA A 18 -18.04 28.20 -12.12
N LEU A 19 -17.39 29.19 -11.51
CA LEU A 19 -16.52 30.13 -12.22
C LEU A 19 -15.19 29.50 -12.65
N GLY A 20 -14.61 28.61 -11.83
CA GLY A 20 -13.37 27.90 -12.18
C GLY A 20 -13.54 26.96 -13.38
N SER A 21 -14.67 26.28 -13.50
CA SER A 21 -14.95 25.36 -14.62
C SER A 21 -15.27 26.12 -15.95
N LEU A 22 -15.74 27.37 -15.88
CA LEU A 22 -15.99 28.17 -17.08
C LEU A 22 -14.69 28.75 -17.66
N VAL A 23 -13.76 29.18 -16.82
CA VAL A 23 -12.43 29.68 -17.22
C VAL A 23 -11.57 28.56 -17.84
N GLY A 24 -11.61 27.33 -17.27
CA GLY A 24 -10.89 26.18 -17.82
C GLY A 24 -11.35 25.80 -19.25
N LYS A 25 -12.64 25.89 -19.55
CA LYS A 25 -13.19 25.60 -20.89
C LYS A 25 -12.88 26.67 -21.94
N ILE A 26 -12.66 27.92 -21.53
CA ILE A 26 -12.29 29.00 -22.44
C ILE A 26 -10.80 28.91 -22.81
N TYR A 27 -9.95 28.47 -21.90
CA TYR A 27 -8.50 28.37 -22.16
C TYR A 27 -8.14 27.23 -23.14
N SER A 28 -8.92 26.14 -23.20
CA SER A 28 -8.69 25.00 -24.11
C SER A 28 -9.09 25.29 -25.58
N HIS A 29 -9.82 26.37 -25.84
CA HIS A 29 -10.30 26.70 -27.18
C HIS A 29 -9.38 27.68 -27.95
N PHE A 30 -8.35 28.25 -27.32
CA PHE A 30 -7.47 29.25 -27.92
C PHE A 30 -6.05 28.76 -28.25
N THR A 31 -5.73 27.47 -28.11
CA THR A 31 -4.38 26.93 -28.37
C THR A 31 -4.31 25.85 -29.45
N SER A 32 -5.13 25.92 -30.48
CA SER A 32 -4.98 25.09 -31.68
C SER A 32 -4.52 25.95 -32.84
N ASP A 33 -3.21 25.93 -33.16
CA ASP A 33 -2.61 26.54 -34.34
C ASP A 33 -2.56 25.49 -35.49
N PRO A 34 -3.19 25.74 -36.64
CA PRO A 34 -3.17 24.81 -37.76
C PRO A 34 -2.09 25.27 -38.77
N ARG A 35 -0.87 24.73 -38.64
CA ARG A 35 0.10 24.68 -39.75
C ARG A 35 1.22 23.69 -39.47
N SER A 36 1.20 22.54 -40.15
CA SER A 36 2.44 21.83 -40.51
C SER A 36 2.20 20.97 -41.74
N ASP A 37 3.02 21.22 -42.75
CA ASP A 37 3.17 20.56 -44.05
C ASP A 37 3.55 19.07 -43.90
N PRO A 38 3.10 18.19 -44.84
CA PRO A 38 3.52 16.80 -44.88
C PRO A 38 4.67 16.65 -45.87
N ASN A 39 5.91 16.48 -45.38
CA ASN A 39 6.96 15.73 -46.08
C ASN A 39 8.30 15.83 -45.32
N SER A 40 8.69 14.77 -44.65
CA SER A 40 10.10 14.32 -44.64
C SER A 40 10.17 12.92 -44.06
N ALA A 41 10.74 12.04 -44.87
CA ALA A 41 10.93 10.64 -44.68
C ALA A 41 12.00 10.32 -43.63
N GLU A 42 11.83 9.16 -42.99
CA GLU A 42 12.79 8.21 -42.47
C GLU A 42 14.00 8.71 -41.67
N ASN A 43 13.91 8.47 -40.36
CA ASN A 43 15.09 7.89 -39.68
C ASN A 43 14.61 7.05 -38.47
N SER A 44 14.74 5.72 -38.63
CA SER A 44 14.51 4.75 -37.55
C SER A 44 15.63 4.87 -36.54
N GLN A 45 15.36 5.64 -35.47
CA GLN A 45 16.09 5.51 -34.21
C GLN A 45 15.14 4.89 -33.19
N THR A 46 15.48 3.68 -32.75
CA THR A 46 14.94 3.04 -31.58
C THR A 46 15.20 3.92 -30.37
N SER A 47 14.25 4.81 -30.08
CA SER A 47 14.20 5.52 -28.82
C SER A 47 13.65 4.53 -27.78
N SER A 48 14.51 4.02 -26.92
CA SER A 48 14.10 3.50 -25.63
C SER A 48 13.38 4.65 -24.93
N ALA A 49 12.06 4.61 -24.95
CA ALA A 49 11.24 5.53 -24.14
C ALA A 49 11.56 5.19 -22.68
N SER A 50 12.38 6.01 -22.02
CA SER A 50 12.41 6.08 -20.59
C SER A 50 11.02 6.59 -20.18
N MET A 51 10.18 5.69 -19.67
CA MET A 51 8.95 6.11 -19.03
C MET A 51 9.35 6.96 -17.82
N THR A 52 9.11 8.26 -17.89
CA THR A 52 9.12 9.13 -16.73
C THR A 52 7.87 8.77 -15.94
N PHE A 53 8.02 7.89 -14.95
CA PHE A 53 6.98 7.61 -13.97
C PHE A 53 6.73 8.89 -13.17
N GLN A 54 5.67 9.62 -13.51
CA GLN A 54 5.11 10.64 -12.64
C GLN A 54 4.45 9.93 -11.46
N ASN A 55 4.34 10.58 -10.29
CA ASN A 55 3.71 10.06 -9.07
C ASN A 55 2.54 9.12 -9.35
N GLU A 56 2.68 7.85 -9.02
CA GLU A 56 1.68 6.83 -9.32
C GLU A 56 1.06 6.27 -8.05
N ASN A 57 -0.25 6.02 -8.09
CA ASN A 57 -0.92 5.21 -7.11
C ASN A 57 -0.80 3.75 -7.52
N TRP A 58 -0.36 2.88 -6.60
CA TRP A 58 -0.34 1.45 -6.84
C TRP A 58 -1.74 0.95 -7.19
N GLY A 59 -1.90 0.41 -8.38
CA GLY A 59 -3.17 -0.08 -8.93
C GLY A 59 -3.07 -1.51 -9.44
N LEU A 60 -4.17 -2.26 -9.32
CA LEU A 60 -4.27 -3.65 -9.74
C LEU A 60 -5.37 -3.83 -10.77
N GLY A 61 -5.02 -4.50 -11.88
CA GLY A 61 -5.98 -4.95 -12.91
C GLY A 61 -6.25 -6.44 -12.73
N PHE A 62 -7.45 -6.80 -12.23
CA PHE A 62 -7.89 -8.19 -12.11
C PHE A 62 -8.52 -8.64 -13.42
N GLN A 63 -7.96 -9.67 -14.06
CA GLN A 63 -8.46 -10.22 -15.33
C GLN A 63 -9.21 -11.52 -15.12
N GLU A 64 -8.71 -12.39 -14.23
CA GLU A 64 -9.23 -13.75 -14.02
C GLU A 64 -9.21 -14.08 -12.53
N GLU A 65 -10.23 -14.81 -12.07
CA GLU A 65 -10.31 -15.28 -10.69
C GLU A 65 -9.19 -16.28 -10.38
N GLY A 66 -8.58 -16.18 -9.22
CA GLY A 66 -7.48 -17.06 -8.79
C GLY A 66 -6.14 -16.82 -9.51
N LYS A 67 -6.04 -15.79 -10.35
CA LYS A 67 -4.80 -15.43 -11.05
C LYS A 67 -4.20 -14.14 -10.49
N ARG A 68 -2.86 -14.07 -10.55
CA ARG A 68 -2.13 -12.86 -10.18
C ARG A 68 -2.58 -11.68 -11.05
N PRO A 69 -3.05 -10.58 -10.44
CA PRO A 69 -3.42 -9.38 -11.19
C PRO A 69 -2.20 -8.70 -11.79
N THR A 70 -2.41 -7.91 -12.83
CA THR A 70 -1.38 -7.00 -13.33
C THR A 70 -1.30 -5.77 -12.44
N GLY A 71 -0.09 -5.36 -12.09
CA GLY A 71 0.17 -4.06 -11.46
C GLY A 71 0.37 -2.97 -12.53
N ASN A 72 0.35 -1.70 -12.12
CA ASN A 72 0.77 -0.59 -13.00
C ASN A 72 2.29 -0.50 -13.20
N ALA A 73 3.08 -1.28 -12.44
CA ALA A 73 4.46 -1.62 -12.73
C ALA A 73 4.63 -3.14 -12.76
N SER A 74 5.49 -3.65 -13.63
CA SER A 74 5.78 -5.08 -13.70
C SER A 74 6.67 -5.53 -12.52
N MET A 75 6.68 -6.83 -12.23
CA MET A 75 7.58 -7.41 -11.21
C MET A 75 9.05 -7.16 -11.55
N GLU A 76 9.43 -7.26 -12.83
CA GLU A 76 10.78 -7.00 -13.30
C GLU A 76 11.21 -5.54 -13.07
N GLU A 77 10.31 -4.58 -13.31
CA GLU A 77 10.58 -3.18 -13.05
C GLU A 77 10.73 -2.91 -11.54
N LEU A 78 9.82 -3.41 -10.72
CA LEU A 78 9.86 -3.24 -9.26
C LEU A 78 11.13 -3.88 -8.66
N LYS A 79 11.55 -5.04 -9.15
CA LYS A 79 12.75 -5.76 -8.69
C LYS A 79 14.01 -4.92 -8.80
N LYS A 80 14.12 -4.01 -9.78
CA LYS A 80 15.24 -3.06 -9.91
C LYS A 80 15.39 -2.15 -8.69
N TYR A 81 14.31 -1.94 -7.97
CA TYR A 81 14.23 -1.07 -6.78
C TYR A 81 14.06 -1.85 -5.47
N ASN A 82 14.34 -3.15 -5.44
CA ASN A 82 14.02 -4.02 -4.30
C ASN A 82 12.56 -3.86 -3.87
N ALA A 83 11.63 -3.90 -4.82
CA ALA A 83 10.21 -3.77 -4.56
C ALA A 83 9.43 -4.98 -5.09
N TRP A 84 8.37 -5.37 -4.35
CA TRP A 84 7.53 -6.53 -4.64
C TRP A 84 6.06 -6.21 -4.46
N TYR A 85 5.20 -6.86 -5.24
CA TYR A 85 3.76 -6.87 -5.00
C TYR A 85 3.19 -8.29 -4.94
N ALA A 86 3.94 -9.29 -5.37
CA ALA A 86 3.66 -10.71 -5.29
C ALA A 86 4.97 -11.49 -5.38
N ALA A 87 4.97 -12.76 -5.00
CA ALA A 87 6.03 -13.71 -5.35
C ALA A 87 5.83 -14.23 -6.77
N ASP A 88 6.92 -14.57 -7.46
CA ASP A 88 6.88 -15.23 -8.76
C ASP A 88 6.89 -16.75 -8.58
N THR A 89 5.72 -17.31 -8.27
CA THR A 89 5.57 -18.73 -7.97
C THR A 89 4.18 -19.24 -8.35
N ASP A 90 4.10 -20.52 -8.67
CA ASP A 90 2.85 -21.26 -8.81
C ASP A 90 2.47 -22.02 -7.52
N GLU A 91 3.34 -21.99 -6.49
CA GLU A 91 3.03 -22.58 -5.20
C GLU A 91 1.91 -21.79 -4.52
N LYS A 92 0.95 -22.50 -3.94
CA LYS A 92 -0.12 -21.89 -3.14
C LYS A 92 0.41 -21.41 -1.79
N LYS A 93 1.41 -20.55 -1.81
CA LYS A 93 1.94 -19.83 -0.66
C LYS A 93 1.56 -18.36 -0.77
N ILE A 94 1.06 -17.77 0.33
CA ILE A 94 0.66 -16.38 0.40
C ILE A 94 1.31 -15.69 1.59
N TYR A 95 1.42 -14.37 1.52
CA TYR A 95 2.12 -13.54 2.50
C TYR A 95 1.13 -12.53 3.07
N LEU A 96 0.78 -12.71 4.35
CA LEU A 96 -0.23 -11.88 4.98
C LEU A 96 0.40 -10.62 5.58
N THR A 97 -0.15 -9.47 5.23
CA THR A 97 0.33 -8.18 5.73
C THR A 97 -0.82 -7.30 6.21
N PHE A 98 -0.53 -6.48 7.22
CA PHE A 98 -1.47 -5.52 7.77
C PHE A 98 -0.87 -4.12 7.77
N ASP A 99 -1.64 -3.12 7.33
CA ASP A 99 -1.31 -1.72 7.59
C ASP A 99 -1.96 -1.29 8.91
N ALA A 100 -1.16 -0.70 9.80
CA ALA A 100 -1.54 -0.36 11.17
C ALA A 100 -1.19 1.10 11.49
N GLY A 101 -2.16 1.99 11.32
CA GLY A 101 -1.99 3.43 11.54
C GLY A 101 -2.31 3.88 12.97
N TYR A 102 -3.27 3.23 13.62
CA TYR A 102 -3.70 3.50 15.00
C TYR A 102 -4.37 2.26 15.61
N ASP A 103 -4.53 2.26 16.93
CA ASP A 103 -5.22 1.20 17.67
C ASP A 103 -6.69 1.59 17.91
N ASN A 104 -7.60 0.71 17.50
CA ASN A 104 -9.04 0.82 17.76
C ASN A 104 -9.61 -0.42 18.48
N GLY A 105 -8.73 -1.25 19.08
CA GLY A 105 -9.10 -2.41 19.85
C GLY A 105 -9.32 -3.70 19.06
N ASN A 106 -9.06 -3.71 17.76
CA ASN A 106 -9.20 -4.91 16.92
C ASN A 106 -7.97 -5.85 17.00
N MET A 107 -6.81 -5.34 17.39
CA MET A 107 -5.54 -6.09 17.35
C MET A 107 -5.59 -7.43 18.11
N PRO A 108 -6.15 -7.55 19.31
CA PRO A 108 -6.21 -8.83 20.01
C PRO A 108 -6.95 -9.92 19.24
N ALA A 109 -8.04 -9.56 18.52
CA ALA A 109 -8.78 -10.54 17.71
C ALA A 109 -7.94 -11.02 16.51
N LEU A 110 -7.19 -10.12 15.86
CA LEU A 110 -6.29 -10.45 14.76
C LEU A 110 -5.15 -11.35 15.25
N LEU A 111 -4.46 -11.00 16.33
CA LEU A 111 -3.36 -11.80 16.89
C LEU A 111 -3.82 -13.18 17.34
N ASN A 112 -5.01 -13.29 17.96
CA ASN A 112 -5.59 -14.56 18.33
C ASN A 112 -5.88 -15.47 17.13
N ALA A 113 -6.41 -14.92 16.04
CA ALA A 113 -6.65 -15.67 14.81
C ALA A 113 -5.32 -16.15 14.19
N LEU A 114 -4.33 -15.27 14.07
CA LEU A 114 -3.00 -15.62 13.56
C LEU A 114 -2.32 -16.71 14.39
N HIS A 115 -2.37 -16.59 15.71
CA HIS A 115 -1.81 -17.57 16.62
C HIS A 115 -2.48 -18.95 16.48
N LYS A 116 -3.82 -18.99 16.38
CA LYS A 116 -4.59 -20.24 16.21
C LYS A 116 -4.18 -21.00 14.96
N HIS A 117 -3.91 -20.31 13.86
CA HIS A 117 -3.49 -20.87 12.58
C HIS A 117 -1.97 -20.97 12.42
N GLN A 118 -1.18 -20.56 13.44
CA GLN A 118 0.29 -20.53 13.40
C GLN A 118 0.83 -19.69 12.23
N VAL A 119 0.15 -18.61 11.89
CA VAL A 119 0.51 -17.70 10.79
C VAL A 119 1.32 -16.54 11.33
N HIS A 120 2.51 -16.33 10.77
CA HIS A 120 3.30 -15.13 11.00
C HIS A 120 3.02 -14.10 9.90
N ALA A 121 2.67 -12.88 10.30
CA ALA A 121 2.34 -11.78 9.40
C ALA A 121 3.33 -10.63 9.54
N THR A 122 3.35 -9.73 8.56
CA THR A 122 4.07 -8.45 8.66
C THR A 122 3.08 -7.33 8.89
N PHE A 123 3.30 -6.53 9.94
CA PHE A 123 2.53 -5.33 10.24
C PHE A 123 3.35 -4.10 9.82
N PHE A 124 2.90 -3.37 8.80
CA PHE A 124 3.47 -2.09 8.43
C PHE A 124 2.87 -1.01 9.32
N VAL A 125 3.69 -0.50 10.23
CA VAL A 125 3.22 0.33 11.34
C VAL A 125 3.65 1.79 11.15
N VAL A 126 2.70 2.71 11.35
CA VAL A 126 2.97 4.15 11.37
C VAL A 126 3.67 4.51 12.69
N GLY A 127 4.69 5.36 12.63
CA GLY A 127 5.49 5.73 13.81
C GLY A 127 4.68 6.35 14.94
N THR A 128 3.59 7.05 14.62
CA THR A 128 2.65 7.58 15.64
C THR A 128 2.06 6.48 16.50
N LEU A 129 1.70 5.33 15.91
CA LEU A 129 1.18 4.18 16.67
C LEU A 129 2.25 3.59 17.61
N ILE A 130 3.50 3.47 17.14
CA ILE A 130 4.61 2.97 17.99
C ILE A 130 4.78 3.88 19.21
N ARG A 131 4.75 5.20 19.01
CA ARG A 131 4.89 6.18 20.07
C ARG A 131 3.74 6.15 21.07
N GLU A 132 2.51 5.97 20.59
CA GLU A 132 1.30 6.01 21.41
C GLU A 132 1.03 4.67 22.14
N LYS A 133 1.46 3.55 21.54
CA LYS A 133 1.17 2.19 22.01
C LYS A 133 2.40 1.27 21.94
N PRO A 134 3.53 1.62 22.59
CA PRO A 134 4.73 0.79 22.52
C PRO A 134 4.54 -0.63 23.07
N GLU A 135 3.62 -0.82 24.03
CA GLU A 135 3.24 -2.14 24.55
C GLU A 135 2.58 -3.02 23.49
N LEU A 136 1.72 -2.47 22.64
CA LEU A 136 1.09 -3.19 21.53
C LEU A 136 2.13 -3.65 20.50
N ILE A 137 3.14 -2.82 20.23
CA ILE A 137 4.22 -3.20 19.33
C ILE A 137 5.03 -4.36 19.89
N ARG A 138 5.31 -4.36 21.20
CA ARG A 138 5.97 -5.50 21.87
C ARG A 138 5.11 -6.76 21.78
N GLU A 139 3.80 -6.66 22.02
CA GLU A 139 2.87 -7.79 21.91
C GLU A 139 2.91 -8.42 20.52
N ILE A 140 2.85 -7.61 19.45
CA ILE A 140 2.95 -8.08 18.06
C ILE A 140 4.29 -8.81 17.81
N VAL A 141 5.40 -8.22 18.26
CA VAL A 141 6.75 -8.77 18.08
C VAL A 141 6.96 -10.06 18.90
N ASP A 142 6.45 -10.11 20.12
CA ASP A 142 6.58 -11.26 21.00
C ASP A 142 5.69 -12.44 20.54
N ALA A 143 4.62 -12.14 19.79
CA ALA A 143 3.81 -13.15 19.08
C ALA A 143 4.50 -13.67 17.80
N GLY A 144 5.71 -13.24 17.47
CA GLY A 144 6.50 -13.74 16.33
C GLY A 144 6.21 -13.04 15.01
N HIS A 145 5.49 -11.92 15.01
CA HIS A 145 5.22 -11.15 13.80
C HIS A 145 6.32 -10.14 13.51
N THR A 146 6.46 -9.77 12.24
CA THR A 146 7.40 -8.74 11.80
C THR A 146 6.75 -7.37 11.80
N ILE A 147 7.49 -6.35 12.25
CA ILE A 147 7.11 -4.94 12.07
C ILE A 147 7.86 -4.36 10.88
N GLY A 148 7.11 -3.91 9.89
CA GLY A 148 7.58 -3.10 8.76
C GLY A 148 7.31 -1.61 8.97
N ASN A 149 8.05 -0.78 8.26
CA ASN A 149 7.98 0.68 8.32
C ASN A 149 6.88 1.22 7.41
N HIS A 150 5.93 1.97 8.00
CA HIS A 150 4.86 2.65 7.24
C HIS A 150 4.94 4.17 7.40
N THR A 151 6.17 4.70 7.50
CA THR A 151 6.52 6.11 7.74
C THR A 151 6.14 6.64 9.12
N MET A 152 6.68 7.79 9.49
CA MET A 152 6.44 8.40 10.80
C MET A 152 5.00 8.94 10.94
N THR A 153 4.46 9.55 9.88
CA THR A 153 3.17 10.28 9.93
C THR A 153 2.22 9.97 8.77
N HIS A 154 2.51 8.94 7.98
CA HIS A 154 1.69 8.49 6.86
C HIS A 154 1.44 9.57 5.78
N PRO A 155 2.46 10.35 5.35
CA PRO A 155 2.28 11.34 4.29
C PRO A 155 2.26 10.68 2.91
N ASP A 156 1.82 11.42 1.89
CA ASP A 156 2.14 11.09 0.50
C ASP A 156 3.66 11.24 0.28
N MET A 157 4.34 10.09 0.20
CA MET A 157 5.80 10.07 0.08
C MET A 157 6.28 10.53 -1.30
N SER A 158 5.47 10.44 -2.35
CA SER A 158 5.83 10.88 -3.70
C SER A 158 6.03 12.40 -3.79
N GLY A 159 5.37 13.16 -2.91
CA GLY A 159 5.57 14.59 -2.76
C GLY A 159 6.84 14.98 -1.99
N ILE A 160 7.55 14.01 -1.39
CA ILE A 160 8.78 14.25 -0.65
C ILE A 160 9.97 14.13 -1.60
N SER A 161 10.50 15.27 -2.03
CA SER A 161 11.52 15.35 -3.07
C SER A 161 12.97 15.35 -2.55
N THR A 162 13.19 15.52 -1.24
CA THR A 162 14.55 15.51 -0.67
C THR A 162 14.83 14.20 0.04
N LYS A 163 16.08 13.71 -0.12
CA LYS A 163 16.54 12.48 0.53
C LYS A 163 16.48 12.58 2.05
N GLU A 164 16.83 13.72 2.61
CA GLU A 164 16.82 13.98 4.04
C GLU A 164 15.40 13.90 4.64
N ALA A 165 14.42 14.48 3.96
CA ALA A 165 13.03 14.42 4.41
C ALA A 165 12.46 12.99 4.28
N PHE A 166 12.80 12.27 3.21
CA PHE A 166 12.44 10.87 3.03
C PHE A 166 13.07 10.00 4.12
N GLN A 167 14.39 10.12 4.33
CA GLN A 167 15.11 9.40 5.38
C GLN A 167 14.52 9.64 6.75
N LYS A 168 14.20 10.90 7.09
CA LYS A 168 13.61 11.24 8.39
C LYS A 168 12.31 10.50 8.66
N GLN A 169 11.43 10.35 7.66
CA GLN A 169 10.17 9.60 7.79
C GLN A 169 10.41 8.12 8.15
N LEU A 170 11.50 7.52 7.69
CA LEU A 170 11.81 6.11 7.95
C LEU A 170 12.68 5.91 9.19
N GLU A 171 13.69 6.75 9.39
CA GLU A 171 14.61 6.61 10.53
C GLU A 171 13.94 6.95 11.87
N ASP A 172 13.06 7.95 11.92
CA ASP A 172 12.29 8.25 13.14
C ASP A 172 11.47 7.04 13.63
N VAL A 173 10.90 6.25 12.70
CA VAL A 173 10.18 5.01 13.03
C VAL A 173 11.12 3.95 13.61
N LYS A 174 12.31 3.78 13.02
CA LYS A 174 13.33 2.83 13.53
C LYS A 174 13.74 3.15 14.95
N VAL A 175 13.97 4.45 15.25
CA VAL A 175 14.34 4.91 16.60
C VAL A 175 13.24 4.52 17.59
N LEU A 176 11.97 4.87 17.30
CA LEU A 176 10.84 4.53 18.15
C LEU A 176 10.68 3.02 18.33
N TYR A 177 10.84 2.24 17.27
CA TYR A 177 10.76 0.78 17.33
C TYR A 177 11.83 0.19 18.24
N LYS A 178 13.09 0.67 18.12
CA LYS A 178 14.20 0.23 18.97
C LYS A 178 13.98 0.63 20.44
N GLU A 179 13.47 1.83 20.69
CA GLU A 179 13.10 2.28 22.04
C GLU A 179 11.98 1.40 22.64
N ALA A 180 10.98 1.06 21.84
CA ALA A 180 9.85 0.25 22.27
C ALA A 180 10.21 -1.21 22.55
N THR A 181 11.06 -1.83 21.71
CA THR A 181 11.28 -3.29 21.69
C THR A 181 12.69 -3.71 22.11
N GLY A 182 13.68 -2.81 22.09
CA GLY A 182 15.09 -3.12 22.25
C GLY A 182 15.74 -3.82 21.03
N LYS A 183 14.97 -4.06 19.95
CA LYS A 183 15.41 -4.79 18.76
C LYS A 183 15.67 -3.83 17.58
N GLU A 184 16.50 -4.25 16.62
CA GLU A 184 16.62 -3.55 15.35
C GLU A 184 15.41 -3.86 14.46
N MET A 185 14.90 -2.83 13.76
CA MET A 185 13.76 -2.96 12.87
C MET A 185 14.17 -3.62 11.55
N THR A 186 13.39 -4.59 11.09
CA THR A 186 13.55 -5.16 9.75
C THR A 186 13.35 -4.05 8.70
N LYS A 187 14.22 -4.04 7.69
CA LYS A 187 14.18 -3.01 6.65
C LYS A 187 13.10 -3.31 5.60
N PHE A 188 11.88 -3.47 6.04
CA PHE A 188 10.69 -3.57 5.21
C PHE A 188 9.93 -2.26 5.23
N TYR A 189 9.53 -1.79 4.06
CA TYR A 189 8.84 -0.52 3.87
C TYR A 189 7.60 -0.71 3.01
N ARG A 190 6.53 -0.02 3.36
CA ARG A 190 5.37 0.15 2.49
C ARG A 190 5.04 1.63 2.37
N PRO A 191 4.98 2.18 1.14
CA PRO A 191 4.58 3.57 0.95
C PRO A 191 3.12 3.76 1.37
N PRO A 192 2.80 4.81 2.13
CA PRO A 192 1.43 5.17 2.48
C PRO A 192 0.53 5.24 1.25
N GLN A 193 -0.68 4.69 1.36
CA GLN A 193 -1.70 4.66 0.30
C GLN A 193 -1.25 3.94 -0.99
N GLY A 194 -0.06 3.36 -1.03
CA GLY A 194 0.55 2.84 -2.24
C GLY A 194 1.00 3.92 -3.22
N ILE A 195 1.08 5.18 -2.79
CA ILE A 195 1.55 6.28 -3.64
C ILE A 195 3.09 6.28 -3.63
N TYR A 196 3.69 6.27 -4.81
CA TYR A 196 5.14 6.19 -4.97
C TYR A 196 5.64 6.96 -6.19
N SER A 197 6.94 7.22 -6.22
CA SER A 197 7.68 7.63 -7.40
C SER A 197 8.91 6.74 -7.55
N VAL A 198 9.53 6.72 -8.72
CA VAL A 198 10.78 5.99 -8.95
C VAL A 198 11.87 6.47 -8.01
N GLU A 199 11.99 7.79 -7.82
CA GLU A 199 12.96 8.40 -6.92
C GLU A 199 12.77 7.94 -5.48
N ASN A 200 11.52 7.80 -5.02
CA ASN A 200 11.24 7.28 -3.69
C ASN A 200 11.62 5.81 -3.54
N LEU A 201 11.40 4.99 -4.55
CA LEU A 201 11.84 3.59 -4.56
C LEU A 201 13.36 3.49 -4.55
N GLU A 202 14.07 4.34 -5.29
CA GLU A 202 15.54 4.43 -5.28
C GLU A 202 16.06 4.84 -3.90
N MET A 203 15.48 5.89 -3.28
CA MET A 203 15.84 6.33 -1.92
C MET A 203 15.65 5.20 -0.91
N ALA A 204 14.54 4.47 -0.96
CA ALA A 204 14.28 3.33 -0.08
C ALA A 204 15.33 2.22 -0.28
N LYS A 205 15.62 1.86 -1.54
CA LYS A 205 16.65 0.87 -1.90
C LYS A 205 18.03 1.28 -1.41
N GLU A 206 18.45 2.54 -1.62
CA GLU A 206 19.74 3.06 -1.14
C GLU A 206 19.88 3.00 0.38
N MET A 207 18.77 3.13 1.13
CA MET A 207 18.71 2.94 2.57
C MET A 207 18.71 1.44 2.97
N GLY A 208 18.69 0.53 1.99
CA GLY A 208 18.66 -0.92 2.17
C GLY A 208 17.27 -1.46 2.52
N TYR A 209 16.21 -0.73 2.22
CA TYR A 209 14.84 -1.22 2.40
C TYR A 209 14.39 -2.11 1.25
N HIS A 210 13.52 -3.06 1.58
CA HIS A 210 12.68 -3.82 0.69
C HIS A 210 11.29 -3.18 0.71
N THR A 211 10.81 -2.74 -0.46
CA THR A 211 9.50 -2.06 -0.57
C THR A 211 8.43 -3.07 -0.94
N PHE A 212 7.30 -3.07 -0.21
CA PHE A 212 6.21 -4.00 -0.45
C PHE A 212 4.91 -3.28 -0.78
N PHE A 213 4.42 -3.52 -1.99
CA PHE A 213 3.04 -3.30 -2.40
C PHE A 213 2.21 -4.56 -2.07
N TRP A 214 1.14 -4.79 -2.80
CA TRP A 214 0.23 -5.93 -2.61
C TRP A 214 -0.35 -6.37 -3.95
N SER A 215 -0.80 -7.61 -4.04
CA SER A 215 -1.53 -8.15 -5.20
C SER A 215 -2.98 -8.51 -4.86
N LEU A 216 -3.34 -8.46 -3.58
CA LEU A 216 -4.70 -8.63 -3.12
C LEU A 216 -5.00 -7.65 -2.00
N ALA A 217 -6.03 -6.84 -2.18
CA ALA A 217 -6.61 -5.95 -1.19
C ALA A 217 -8.08 -5.69 -1.51
N TYR A 218 -8.78 -5.11 -0.56
CA TYR A 218 -10.14 -4.60 -0.75
C TYR A 218 -10.34 -3.35 0.11
N VAL A 219 -11.45 -2.64 -0.09
CA VAL A 219 -11.75 -1.40 0.64
C VAL A 219 -12.27 -1.76 2.04
N ASP A 220 -11.40 -1.71 3.05
CA ASP A 220 -11.65 -2.11 4.43
C ASP A 220 -11.29 -1.03 5.48
N TRP A 221 -10.74 0.13 5.04
CA TRP A 221 -10.20 1.17 5.94
C TRP A 221 -11.21 2.23 6.41
N TYR A 222 -12.39 2.35 5.76
CA TYR A 222 -13.41 3.31 6.19
C TYR A 222 -14.08 2.84 7.48
N GLN A 223 -13.93 3.61 8.59
CA GLN A 223 -14.43 3.22 9.90
C GLN A 223 -15.97 3.24 9.99
N ASP A 224 -16.60 4.17 9.31
CA ASP A 224 -18.04 4.37 9.25
C ASP A 224 -18.75 3.57 8.13
N LYS A 225 -17.97 2.92 7.26
CA LYS A 225 -18.46 2.15 6.13
C LYS A 225 -17.66 0.85 5.95
N GLN A 226 -17.74 0.00 6.97
CA GLN A 226 -17.09 -1.31 6.88
C GLN A 226 -17.82 -2.23 5.90
N PRO A 227 -17.08 -3.00 5.07
CA PRO A 227 -17.69 -3.99 4.18
C PRO A 227 -18.38 -5.09 5.00
N SER A 228 -19.44 -5.65 4.46
CA SER A 228 -20.06 -6.84 5.04
C SER A 228 -19.12 -8.05 4.96
N LYS A 229 -19.30 -9.04 5.85
CA LYS A 229 -18.59 -10.32 5.80
C LYS A 229 -18.69 -10.99 4.42
N LYS A 230 -19.87 -10.94 3.79
CA LYS A 230 -20.09 -11.49 2.45
C LYS A 230 -19.21 -10.80 1.40
N GLU A 231 -19.22 -9.47 1.37
CA GLU A 231 -18.40 -8.68 0.43
C GLU A 231 -16.91 -8.94 0.64
N ALA A 232 -16.46 -9.02 1.91
CA ALA A 232 -15.08 -9.34 2.24
C ALA A 232 -14.68 -10.71 1.68
N PHE A 233 -15.46 -11.76 1.92
CA PHE A 233 -15.16 -13.09 1.40
C PHE A 233 -15.21 -13.16 -0.12
N GLU A 234 -16.20 -12.55 -0.78
CA GLU A 234 -16.27 -12.48 -2.25
C GLU A 234 -14.98 -11.89 -2.84
N LYS A 235 -14.44 -10.83 -2.23
CA LYS A 235 -13.19 -10.21 -2.69
C LYS A 235 -11.95 -11.04 -2.35
N LEU A 236 -11.83 -11.49 -1.09
CA LEU A 236 -10.63 -12.14 -0.60
C LEU A 236 -10.48 -13.57 -1.10
N LEU A 237 -11.57 -14.33 -1.26
CA LEU A 237 -11.52 -15.69 -1.80
C LEU A 237 -11.48 -15.70 -3.34
N GLY A 238 -12.20 -14.81 -4.02
CA GLY A 238 -12.21 -14.76 -5.47
C GLY A 238 -10.91 -14.20 -6.08
N ARG A 239 -10.13 -13.43 -5.32
CA ARG A 239 -8.89 -12.80 -5.81
C ARG A 239 -7.61 -13.44 -5.29
N ILE A 240 -7.72 -14.43 -4.38
CA ILE A 240 -6.53 -15.11 -3.88
C ILE A 240 -5.83 -15.87 -5.00
N HIS A 241 -4.52 -15.85 -5.03
CA HIS A 241 -3.71 -16.52 -6.04
C HIS A 241 -2.36 -16.95 -5.45
N PRO A 242 -1.64 -17.92 -6.05
CA PRO A 242 -0.29 -18.28 -5.66
C PRO A 242 0.64 -17.07 -5.61
N GLY A 243 1.44 -16.97 -4.57
CA GLY A 243 2.40 -15.88 -4.39
C GLY A 243 1.78 -14.55 -3.92
N ALA A 244 0.51 -14.49 -3.54
CA ALA A 244 -0.15 -13.24 -3.19
C ALA A 244 0.46 -12.58 -1.95
N ILE A 245 0.82 -11.29 -2.07
CA ILE A 245 0.99 -10.41 -0.90
C ILE A 245 -0.37 -9.79 -0.62
N VAL A 246 -0.95 -10.15 0.53
CA VAL A 246 -2.29 -9.73 0.93
C VAL A 246 -2.19 -8.51 1.84
N LEU A 247 -2.87 -7.44 1.49
CA LEU A 247 -3.02 -6.26 2.34
C LEU A 247 -4.40 -6.26 3.01
N LEU A 248 -4.40 -6.22 4.32
CA LEU A 248 -5.54 -5.94 5.19
C LEU A 248 -5.22 -4.74 6.10
N HIS A 249 -6.24 -4.03 6.59
CA HIS A 249 -6.01 -3.00 7.61
C HIS A 249 -6.38 -3.54 9.00
N SER A 250 -5.49 -3.34 9.96
CA SER A 250 -5.71 -3.77 11.36
C SER A 250 -6.86 -3.02 12.02
N THR A 251 -7.20 -1.84 11.50
CA THR A 251 -8.30 -1.01 11.98
C THR A 251 -9.68 -1.46 11.49
N SER A 252 -9.75 -2.44 10.58
CA SER A 252 -11.02 -2.97 10.07
C SER A 252 -11.69 -3.92 11.09
N SER A 253 -12.88 -3.56 11.55
CA SER A 253 -13.68 -4.43 12.41
C SER A 253 -14.18 -5.67 11.65
N THR A 254 -14.38 -5.56 10.33
CA THR A 254 -14.71 -6.71 9.49
C THR A 254 -13.56 -7.69 9.47
N ASN A 255 -12.31 -7.26 9.21
CA ASN A 255 -11.15 -8.13 9.24
C ASN A 255 -10.99 -8.82 10.60
N ALA A 256 -11.11 -8.07 11.70
CA ALA A 256 -11.03 -8.63 13.04
C ALA A 256 -12.10 -9.73 13.29
N SER A 257 -13.28 -9.60 12.71
CA SER A 257 -14.38 -10.55 12.88
C SER A 257 -14.30 -11.78 11.99
N ILE A 258 -13.58 -11.71 10.84
CA ILE A 258 -13.57 -12.77 9.84
C ILE A 258 -12.23 -13.50 9.72
N LEU A 259 -11.13 -12.97 10.26
CA LEU A 259 -9.78 -13.47 9.97
C LEU A 259 -9.62 -14.97 10.27
N ASP A 260 -10.13 -15.46 11.40
CA ASP A 260 -10.09 -16.89 11.76
C ASP A 260 -10.76 -17.76 10.67
N GLU A 261 -11.97 -17.41 10.26
CA GLU A 261 -12.67 -18.14 9.19
C GLU A 261 -12.00 -17.96 7.82
N LEU A 262 -11.45 -16.79 7.55
CA LEU A 262 -10.73 -16.51 6.30
C LEU A 262 -9.48 -17.37 6.14
N LEU A 263 -8.68 -17.48 7.22
CA LEU A 263 -7.49 -18.34 7.23
C LEU A 263 -7.88 -19.82 7.04
N THR A 264 -8.92 -20.30 7.75
CA THR A 264 -9.47 -21.65 7.54
C THR A 264 -9.82 -21.90 6.07
N LYS A 265 -10.54 -20.95 5.43
CA LYS A 265 -10.93 -21.10 4.03
C LYS A 265 -9.74 -21.11 3.07
N TRP A 266 -8.72 -20.31 3.30
CA TRP A 266 -7.51 -20.35 2.49
C TRP A 266 -6.74 -21.65 2.67
N GLU A 267 -6.67 -22.21 3.90
CA GLU A 267 -6.11 -23.54 4.17
C GLU A 267 -6.89 -24.64 3.45
N GLU A 268 -8.24 -24.61 3.50
CA GLU A 268 -9.12 -25.54 2.75
C GLU A 268 -8.91 -25.46 1.23
N MET A 269 -8.59 -24.27 0.70
CA MET A 269 -8.22 -24.07 -0.71
C MET A 269 -6.79 -24.55 -1.01
N GLY A 270 -6.04 -25.03 -0.01
CA GLY A 270 -4.69 -25.56 -0.12
C GLY A 270 -3.59 -24.49 -0.07
N TYR A 271 -3.89 -23.28 0.41
CA TYR A 271 -2.87 -22.25 0.61
C TYR A 271 -2.11 -22.47 1.93
N THR A 272 -0.83 -22.15 1.90
CA THR A 272 0.08 -22.04 3.04
C THR A 272 0.51 -20.60 3.23
N PHE A 273 1.03 -20.28 4.41
CA PHE A 273 1.44 -18.91 4.76
C PHE A 273 2.95 -18.83 4.89
N GLY A 274 3.56 -17.89 4.17
CA GLY A 274 4.98 -17.56 4.29
C GLY A 274 5.18 -16.17 4.90
N THR A 275 6.42 -15.85 5.24
CA THR A 275 6.82 -14.53 5.71
C THR A 275 7.47 -13.71 4.58
N LEU A 276 7.47 -12.39 4.69
CA LEU A 276 8.15 -11.55 3.71
C LEU A 276 9.67 -11.75 3.74
N GLU A 277 10.23 -12.20 4.86
CA GLU A 277 11.64 -12.61 4.98
C GLU A 277 11.94 -13.82 4.09
N GLU A 278 11.05 -14.83 4.10
CA GLU A 278 11.18 -16.01 3.22
C GLU A 278 11.09 -15.59 1.74
N LEU A 279 10.16 -14.67 1.40
CA LEU A 279 10.03 -14.15 0.05
C LEU A 279 11.32 -13.48 -0.41
N VAL A 280 11.88 -12.57 0.38
CA VAL A 280 13.13 -11.87 0.03
C VAL A 280 14.30 -12.85 -0.10
N ALA A 281 14.40 -13.83 0.79
CA ALA A 281 15.46 -14.83 0.76
C ALA A 281 15.38 -15.71 -0.51
N SER A 282 14.17 -16.13 -0.92
CA SER A 282 13.95 -16.96 -2.11
C SER A 282 14.27 -16.24 -3.42
N GLU A 283 14.09 -14.91 -3.45
CA GLU A 283 14.36 -14.10 -4.65
C GLU A 283 15.82 -13.63 -4.76
N SER A 284 16.59 -13.79 -3.68
CA SER A 284 18.02 -13.43 -3.61
C SER A 284 18.95 -14.61 -3.90
N ALA A 285 18.43 -15.84 -3.99
CA ALA A 285 19.14 -17.09 -4.29
C ALA A 285 19.16 -17.37 -5.79
#